data_604899f34b4d759d4f3056dfc775a197
#
_entry.id   604899f34b4d759d4f3056dfc775a197
#
_cell.length_a   1.000
_cell.length_b   1.000
_cell.length_c   1.000
_cell.angle_alpha   90.00
_cell.angle_beta   90.00
_cell.angle_gamma   90.00
#
_symmetry.space_group_name_H-M   'P 1'
#
loop_
_entity.id
_entity.type
_entity.pdbx_description
1 polymer ?
#
loop_
_entity_poly.entity_id
_entity_poly.type
_entity_poly.pdbx_seq_one_letter_code
_entity_poly.pdbx_strand_id
1 'polypeptide(L)'
;SLVGSEMCIRDSIKAEIPAKAAILLGQHIGAPAKPIVAKGDVVKVGTKIAEPGGFVSAAIHSSVSGKVAKIDTIVDASGYAKPAIFIDVEGDEWEESIDRSETLVKECSLTSEEIVKKIADAGIVGLGGACFPTQVKLCPPPAFKAECVIINAVECEPYLTADHQLMLEHAEEIMVGVSILMKAVKVNKAFIGIENNKPDAIQLMTKVASSYAGIEVVPLKVQYPQGGEKQLIDAVISRQVAAGALPISTGAVVQNVGTAFAVYQAVQKNKPLFERVITVTGKSLAKPSNFLARIGTPMKQLIEACGGLPEDTGKIIGCLL
;
A
#
# COMPACT_ATOMS: atom_id res chain seq x y z
N SER A 1 18.61 20.75 8.51
CA SER A 1 18.38 19.33 8.18
C SER A 1 17.86 18.64 9.43
N LEU A 2 16.59 18.22 9.39
CA LEU A 2 15.96 17.47 10.48
C LEU A 2 16.19 15.95 10.36
N VAL A 3 17.03 15.52 9.45
CA VAL A 3 17.41 14.13 9.26
C VAL A 3 18.78 13.95 9.87
N GLY A 4 18.78 13.69 11.17
CA GLY A 4 20.00 13.20 11.85
C GLY A 4 20.31 11.79 11.33
N SER A 5 21.61 11.49 11.27
CA SER A 5 22.19 10.21 10.87
C SER A 5 21.75 8.98 11.71
N GLU A 6 20.82 9.14 12.62
CA GLU A 6 20.41 8.13 13.61
C GLU A 6 19.15 7.34 13.24
N MET A 7 18.48 7.64 12.11
CA MET A 7 17.28 6.94 11.68
C MET A 7 17.50 6.08 10.44
N CYS A 8 18.65 5.43 10.32
CA CYS A 8 18.84 4.38 9.32
C CYS A 8 18.15 3.09 9.77
N ILE A 9 16.86 3.00 9.56
CA ILE A 9 16.15 1.71 9.59
C ILE A 9 16.63 0.95 8.35
N ARG A 10 17.35 -0.15 8.56
CA ARG A 10 18.05 -0.85 7.46
C ARG A 10 17.24 -1.94 6.77
N ASP A 11 16.29 -2.56 7.48
CA ASP A 11 15.53 -3.70 6.95
C ASP A 11 14.11 -3.68 7.51
N SER A 12 13.17 -4.22 6.74
CA SER A 12 11.81 -4.47 7.21
C SER A 12 11.76 -5.71 8.10
N ILE A 13 11.26 -5.55 9.31
CA ILE A 13 11.13 -6.65 10.29
C ILE A 13 9.72 -7.24 10.16
N LYS A 14 9.62 -8.56 10.07
CA LYS A 14 8.31 -9.21 10.17
C LYS A 14 7.77 -9.03 11.57
N ALA A 15 6.61 -8.37 11.69
CA ALA A 15 5.92 -8.25 12.97
C ALA A 15 5.42 -9.64 13.42
N GLU A 16 5.40 -9.86 14.72
CA GLU A 16 4.75 -11.06 15.28
C GLU A 16 3.27 -11.08 14.92
N ILE A 17 2.75 -12.27 14.62
CA ILE A 17 1.33 -12.45 14.35
C ILE A 17 0.58 -12.21 15.66
N PRO A 18 -0.46 -11.34 15.68
CA PRO A 18 -1.19 -11.04 16.89
C PRO A 18 -2.04 -12.24 17.34
N ALA A 19 -2.28 -12.38 18.64
CA ALA A 19 -3.21 -13.39 19.15
C ALA A 19 -4.67 -13.09 18.77
N LYS A 20 -4.97 -11.81 18.54
CA LYS A 20 -6.29 -11.33 18.07
C LYS A 20 -6.09 -10.24 17.03
N ALA A 21 -6.84 -10.31 15.94
CA ALA A 21 -6.85 -9.28 14.91
C ALA A 21 -8.22 -8.60 14.87
N ALA A 22 -8.23 -7.28 14.69
CA ALA A 22 -9.43 -6.49 14.44
C ALA A 22 -9.33 -5.85 13.06
N ILE A 23 -10.01 -6.43 12.07
CA ILE A 23 -9.94 -6.01 10.68
C ILE A 23 -11.08 -5.07 10.38
N LEU A 24 -10.77 -3.79 10.16
CA LEU A 24 -11.74 -2.75 9.87
C LEU A 24 -12.45 -3.01 8.54
N LEU A 25 -13.75 -2.77 8.47
CA LEU A 25 -14.55 -2.81 7.24
C LEU A 25 -14.44 -1.53 6.41
N GLY A 26 -13.96 -0.44 7.01
CA GLY A 26 -13.72 0.85 6.37
C GLY A 26 -12.22 1.15 6.23
N GLN A 27 -11.46 0.27 5.58
CA GLN A 27 -10.02 0.46 5.34
C GLN A 27 -9.70 1.40 4.16
N HIS A 28 -10.72 1.89 3.47
CA HIS A 28 -10.61 2.65 2.23
C HIS A 28 -11.63 3.78 2.20
N ILE A 29 -11.39 4.75 1.34
CA ILE A 29 -12.37 5.79 1.02
C ILE A 29 -13.57 5.18 0.28
N GLY A 30 -14.74 5.75 0.49
CA GLY A 30 -15.99 5.34 -0.14
C GLY A 30 -16.86 4.51 0.80
N ALA A 31 -17.68 3.63 0.23
CA ALA A 31 -18.58 2.79 1.00
C ALA A 31 -17.81 1.71 1.77
N PRO A 32 -18.04 1.53 3.08
CA PRO A 32 -17.46 0.41 3.82
C PRO A 32 -17.77 -0.94 3.16
N ALA A 33 -16.84 -1.87 3.27
CA ALA A 33 -17.07 -3.23 2.81
C ALA A 33 -18.14 -3.92 3.67
N LYS A 34 -18.85 -4.87 3.06
CA LYS A 34 -19.90 -5.65 3.72
C LYS A 34 -19.34 -7.02 4.11
N PRO A 35 -19.43 -7.43 5.38
CA PRO A 35 -18.93 -8.73 5.80
C PRO A 35 -19.72 -9.86 5.10
N ILE A 36 -18.99 -10.92 4.72
CA ILE A 36 -19.54 -12.14 4.14
C ILE A 36 -19.28 -13.35 5.04
N VAL A 37 -18.71 -13.13 6.21
CA VAL A 37 -18.46 -14.14 7.25
C VAL A 37 -19.30 -13.85 8.47
N ALA A 38 -19.50 -14.88 9.31
CA ALA A 38 -20.24 -14.82 10.56
C ALA A 38 -19.37 -15.31 11.72
N LYS A 39 -19.82 -15.04 12.97
CA LYS A 39 -19.21 -15.59 14.17
C LYS A 39 -19.12 -17.11 14.08
N GLY A 40 -17.94 -17.63 14.31
CA GLY A 40 -17.64 -19.06 14.30
C GLY A 40 -17.03 -19.55 13.00
N ASP A 41 -17.06 -18.78 11.92
CA ASP A 41 -16.44 -19.16 10.66
C ASP A 41 -14.92 -19.27 10.82
N VAL A 42 -14.34 -20.29 10.18
CA VAL A 42 -12.90 -20.50 10.12
C VAL A 42 -12.36 -19.84 8.87
N VAL A 43 -11.30 -19.06 9.02
CA VAL A 43 -10.65 -18.34 7.93
C VAL A 43 -9.16 -18.65 7.89
N LYS A 44 -8.58 -18.55 6.69
CA LYS A 44 -7.14 -18.62 6.45
C LYS A 44 -6.60 -17.23 6.12
N VAL A 45 -5.29 -17.09 6.13
CA VAL A 45 -4.63 -15.89 5.58
C VAL A 45 -4.96 -15.80 4.09
N GLY A 46 -5.57 -14.69 3.69
CA GLY A 46 -6.02 -14.47 2.32
C GLY A 46 -7.48 -14.83 2.02
N THR A 47 -8.21 -15.43 2.95
CA THR A 47 -9.65 -15.68 2.78
C THR A 47 -10.39 -14.35 2.66
N LYS A 48 -11.21 -14.18 1.62
CA LYS A 48 -12.08 -13.01 1.49
C LYS A 48 -13.13 -13.02 2.60
N ILE A 49 -13.19 -11.95 3.39
CA ILE A 49 -14.08 -11.81 4.54
C ILE A 49 -15.11 -10.69 4.38
N ALA A 50 -14.91 -9.81 3.42
CA ALA A 50 -15.87 -8.75 3.09
C ALA A 50 -15.83 -8.41 1.60
N GLU A 51 -16.98 -8.03 1.05
CA GLU A 51 -17.17 -7.61 -0.32
C GLU A 51 -17.32 -6.08 -0.41
N PRO A 52 -17.03 -5.47 -1.59
CA PRO A 52 -17.24 -4.05 -1.79
C PRO A 52 -18.69 -3.63 -1.46
N GLY A 53 -18.85 -2.54 -0.72
CA GLY A 53 -20.16 -1.99 -0.34
C GLY A 53 -20.77 -1.04 -1.37
N GLY A 54 -20.05 -0.72 -2.45
CA GLY A 54 -20.46 0.21 -3.49
C GLY A 54 -19.45 0.32 -4.61
N PHE A 55 -19.62 1.28 -5.52
CA PHE A 55 -18.71 1.48 -6.66
C PHE A 55 -17.30 1.88 -6.20
N VAL A 56 -17.20 2.88 -5.32
CA VAL A 56 -15.94 3.22 -4.64
C VAL A 56 -15.89 2.45 -3.35
N SER A 57 -15.33 1.28 -3.40
CA SER A 57 -15.15 0.36 -2.28
C SER A 57 -14.16 -0.73 -2.68
N ALA A 58 -13.71 -1.52 -1.72
CA ALA A 58 -12.77 -2.62 -1.97
C ALA A 58 -13.12 -3.84 -1.13
N ALA A 59 -12.83 -5.02 -1.67
CA ALA A 59 -12.88 -6.27 -0.92
C ALA A 59 -11.86 -6.27 0.22
N ILE A 60 -12.13 -7.03 1.28
CA ILE A 60 -11.24 -7.20 2.42
C ILE A 60 -10.97 -8.70 2.61
N HIS A 61 -9.71 -9.01 2.85
CA HIS A 61 -9.23 -10.37 3.08
C HIS A 61 -8.69 -10.51 4.50
N SER A 62 -8.84 -11.70 5.07
CA SER A 62 -8.24 -11.98 6.37
C SER A 62 -6.72 -11.93 6.27
N SER A 63 -6.11 -11.22 7.18
CA SER A 63 -4.66 -11.14 7.37
C SER A 63 -4.10 -12.26 8.22
N VAL A 64 -4.97 -13.05 8.84
CA VAL A 64 -4.63 -14.09 9.81
C VAL A 64 -5.48 -15.33 9.58
N SER A 65 -5.01 -16.48 10.05
CA SER A 65 -5.81 -17.70 10.16
C SER A 65 -6.41 -17.82 11.55
N GLY A 66 -7.59 -18.41 11.65
CA GLY A 66 -8.27 -18.62 12.91
C GLY A 66 -9.78 -18.58 12.78
N LYS A 67 -10.44 -18.15 13.82
CA LYS A 67 -11.89 -18.18 13.94
C LYS A 67 -12.48 -16.81 14.14
N VAL A 68 -13.50 -16.46 13.38
CA VAL A 68 -14.24 -15.20 13.56
C VAL A 68 -14.91 -15.23 14.93
N ALA A 69 -14.46 -14.34 15.82
CA ALA A 69 -14.98 -14.23 17.19
C ALA A 69 -16.27 -13.44 17.22
N LYS A 70 -16.32 -12.31 16.52
CA LYS A 70 -17.48 -11.43 16.42
C LYS A 70 -17.31 -10.41 15.29
N ILE A 71 -18.42 -9.79 14.90
CA ILE A 71 -18.44 -8.55 14.12
C ILE A 71 -18.98 -7.47 15.06
N ASP A 72 -18.20 -6.43 15.28
CA ASP A 72 -18.49 -5.40 16.28
C ASP A 72 -17.77 -4.10 15.92
N THR A 73 -17.80 -3.11 16.77
CA THR A 73 -17.07 -1.86 16.57
C THR A 73 -15.77 -1.82 17.35
N ILE A 74 -14.79 -1.09 16.82
CA ILE A 74 -13.54 -0.74 17.48
C ILE A 74 -13.29 0.76 17.29
N VAL A 75 -12.69 1.41 18.26
CA VAL A 75 -12.23 2.79 18.12
C VAL A 75 -10.92 2.79 17.32
N ASP A 76 -10.93 3.42 16.16
CA ASP A 76 -9.76 3.57 15.32
C ASP A 76 -8.88 4.79 15.69
N ALA A 77 -7.84 5.06 14.94
CA ALA A 77 -6.93 6.18 15.17
C ALA A 77 -7.62 7.56 15.05
N SER A 78 -8.80 7.65 14.42
CA SER A 78 -9.59 8.88 14.35
C SER A 78 -10.38 9.17 15.62
N GLY A 79 -10.41 8.24 16.58
CA GLY A 79 -11.18 8.34 17.81
C GLY A 79 -12.66 7.97 17.68
N TYR A 80 -13.09 7.50 16.51
CA TYR A 80 -14.47 7.08 16.26
C TYR A 80 -14.61 5.56 16.23
N ALA A 81 -15.76 5.07 16.69
CA ALA A 81 -16.12 3.66 16.59
C ALA A 81 -16.37 3.28 15.12
N LYS A 82 -15.68 2.26 14.64
CA LYS A 82 -15.76 1.74 13.27
C LYS A 82 -16.05 0.25 13.28
N PRO A 83 -16.87 -0.26 12.35
CA PRO A 83 -17.15 -1.68 12.27
C PRO A 83 -15.90 -2.48 11.88
N ALA A 84 -15.71 -3.60 12.56
CA ALA A 84 -14.57 -4.50 12.36
C ALA A 84 -14.98 -5.97 12.52
N ILE A 85 -14.24 -6.84 11.87
CA ILE A 85 -14.28 -8.29 12.05
C ILE A 85 -13.15 -8.66 13.02
N PHE A 86 -13.51 -9.28 14.14
CA PHE A 86 -12.58 -9.75 15.16
C PHE A 86 -12.29 -11.24 14.94
N ILE A 87 -11.01 -11.58 14.88
CA ILE A 87 -10.55 -12.96 14.65
C ILE A 87 -9.65 -13.38 15.81
N ASP A 88 -9.99 -14.49 16.45
CA ASP A 88 -9.10 -15.19 17.35
C ASP A 88 -8.12 -16.00 16.50
N VAL A 89 -6.84 -15.69 16.61
CA VAL A 89 -5.81 -16.18 15.70
C VAL A 89 -5.33 -17.56 16.14
N GLU A 90 -5.30 -18.47 15.18
CA GLU A 90 -4.80 -19.84 15.35
C GLU A 90 -3.87 -20.18 14.18
N GLY A 91 -2.59 -20.40 14.48
CA GLY A 91 -1.58 -20.74 13.49
C GLY A 91 -1.27 -19.61 12.48
N ASP A 92 -0.78 -19.99 11.32
CA ASP A 92 -0.52 -19.11 10.16
C ASP A 92 -0.76 -19.88 8.86
N GLU A 93 -1.98 -20.40 8.71
CA GLU A 93 -2.40 -21.18 7.55
C GLU A 93 -2.89 -20.25 6.43
N TRP A 94 -2.29 -20.36 5.26
CA TRP A 94 -2.60 -19.53 4.09
C TRP A 94 -3.51 -20.26 3.11
N GLU A 95 -4.28 -19.46 2.35
CA GLU A 95 -4.99 -19.98 1.19
C GLU A 95 -3.99 -20.61 0.21
N GLU A 96 -4.30 -21.80 -0.27
CA GLU A 96 -3.40 -22.59 -1.15
C GLU A 96 -3.17 -21.93 -2.51
N SER A 97 -4.08 -21.09 -2.94
CA SER A 97 -3.98 -20.34 -4.21
C SER A 97 -2.90 -19.26 -4.20
N ILE A 98 -2.38 -18.87 -3.03
CA ILE A 98 -1.35 -17.84 -2.90
C ILE A 98 0.03 -18.45 -3.18
N ASP A 99 0.71 -17.94 -4.18
CA ASP A 99 2.11 -18.31 -4.44
C ASP A 99 3.03 -17.60 -3.44
N ARG A 100 3.60 -18.37 -2.53
CA ARG A 100 4.52 -17.90 -1.48
C ARG A 100 6.00 -18.03 -1.88
N SER A 101 6.29 -18.50 -3.09
CA SER A 101 7.66 -18.62 -3.58
C SER A 101 8.32 -17.24 -3.75
N GLU A 102 9.62 -17.18 -3.61
CA GLU A 102 10.42 -15.98 -3.88
C GLU A 102 10.74 -15.79 -5.38
N THR A 103 10.27 -16.71 -6.23
CA THR A 103 10.51 -16.65 -7.67
C THR A 103 9.84 -15.44 -8.28
N LEU A 104 10.62 -14.58 -8.93
CA LEU A 104 10.10 -13.42 -9.65
C LEU A 104 9.35 -13.88 -10.91
N VAL A 105 8.08 -13.49 -11.02
CA VAL A 105 7.24 -13.75 -12.20
C VAL A 105 7.12 -12.47 -13.00
N LYS A 106 7.91 -12.35 -14.09
CA LYS A 106 7.98 -11.13 -14.90
C LYS A 106 6.83 -11.01 -15.90
N GLU A 107 6.51 -12.09 -16.58
CA GLU A 107 5.54 -12.08 -17.67
C GLU A 107 4.10 -12.10 -17.16
N CYS A 108 3.30 -11.19 -17.68
CA CYS A 108 1.86 -11.14 -17.42
C CYS A 108 1.10 -11.32 -18.75
N SER A 109 0.47 -12.48 -18.92
CA SER A 109 -0.32 -12.80 -20.12
C SER A 109 -1.75 -12.29 -20.07
N LEU A 110 -2.20 -11.79 -18.93
CA LEU A 110 -3.57 -11.32 -18.73
C LEU A 110 -3.89 -10.08 -19.56
N THR A 111 -5.14 -9.96 -19.97
CA THR A 111 -5.67 -8.75 -20.61
C THR A 111 -5.80 -7.60 -19.60
N SER A 112 -5.99 -6.39 -20.10
CA SER A 112 -6.27 -5.21 -19.25
C SER A 112 -7.45 -5.44 -18.31
N GLU A 113 -8.54 -5.99 -18.83
CA GLU A 113 -9.78 -6.26 -18.11
C GLU A 113 -9.57 -7.34 -17.02
N GLU A 114 -8.83 -8.39 -17.33
CA GLU A 114 -8.47 -9.44 -16.38
C GLU A 114 -7.57 -8.92 -15.26
N ILE A 115 -6.61 -8.03 -15.58
CA ILE A 115 -5.74 -7.37 -14.59
C ILE A 115 -6.58 -6.54 -13.63
N VAL A 116 -7.46 -5.68 -14.14
CA VAL A 116 -8.33 -4.82 -13.31
C VAL A 116 -9.22 -5.68 -12.42
N LYS A 117 -9.77 -6.78 -12.95
CA LYS A 117 -10.57 -7.71 -12.15
C LYS A 117 -9.76 -8.35 -11.03
N LYS A 118 -8.56 -8.84 -11.30
CA LYS A 118 -7.68 -9.42 -10.25
C LYS A 118 -7.32 -8.41 -9.17
N ILE A 119 -7.04 -7.16 -9.54
CA ILE A 119 -6.75 -6.09 -8.59
C ILE A 119 -7.97 -5.80 -7.70
N ALA A 120 -9.16 -5.74 -8.27
CA ALA A 120 -10.41 -5.57 -7.53
C ALA A 120 -10.69 -6.74 -6.59
N ASP A 121 -10.56 -7.98 -7.09
CA ASP A 121 -10.78 -9.20 -6.30
C ASP A 121 -9.80 -9.34 -5.13
N ALA A 122 -8.57 -8.85 -5.29
CA ALA A 122 -7.54 -8.86 -4.26
C ALA A 122 -7.65 -7.70 -3.25
N GLY A 123 -8.60 -6.79 -3.44
CA GLY A 123 -8.84 -5.67 -2.52
C GLY A 123 -7.71 -4.65 -2.47
N ILE A 124 -7.02 -4.42 -3.60
CA ILE A 124 -5.90 -3.47 -3.65
C ILE A 124 -6.41 -2.04 -3.56
N VAL A 125 -5.85 -1.30 -2.62
CA VAL A 125 -6.13 0.13 -2.39
C VAL A 125 -4.84 0.93 -2.41
N GLY A 126 -4.96 2.24 -2.55
CA GLY A 126 -3.81 3.14 -2.49
C GLY A 126 -3.12 3.09 -1.13
N LEU A 127 -1.81 2.87 -1.11
CA LEU A 127 -1.02 2.74 0.12
C LEU A 127 -0.24 4.00 0.50
N GLY A 128 -0.47 5.10 -0.21
CA GLY A 128 0.22 6.37 0.02
C GLY A 128 -0.68 7.50 0.53
N GLY A 129 -1.80 7.18 1.18
CA GLY A 129 -2.67 8.23 1.72
C GLY A 129 -4.12 7.80 1.90
N ALA A 130 -5.02 8.27 1.04
CA ALA A 130 -6.47 8.14 1.20
C ALA A 130 -7.03 6.71 1.05
N CYS A 131 -6.20 5.71 0.80
CA CYS A 131 -6.63 4.32 0.56
C CYS A 131 -7.73 4.21 -0.51
N PHE A 132 -7.57 4.94 -1.61
CA PHE A 132 -8.54 4.92 -2.70
C PHE A 132 -8.47 3.57 -3.44
N PRO A 133 -9.61 2.92 -3.74
CA PRO A 133 -9.63 1.64 -4.45
C PRO A 133 -8.92 1.71 -5.81
N THR A 134 -7.89 0.89 -5.98
CA THR A 134 -7.00 0.97 -7.14
C THR A 134 -7.73 0.68 -8.45
N GLN A 135 -8.63 -0.31 -8.49
CA GLN A 135 -9.39 -0.63 -9.69
C GLN A 135 -10.21 0.55 -10.24
N VAL A 136 -10.68 1.45 -9.38
CA VAL A 136 -11.46 2.62 -9.82
C VAL A 136 -10.56 3.59 -10.59
N LYS A 137 -9.31 3.81 -10.15
CA LYS A 137 -8.34 4.64 -10.87
C LYS A 137 -7.93 4.02 -12.22
N LEU A 138 -7.98 2.69 -12.35
CA LEU A 138 -7.64 1.98 -13.58
C LEU A 138 -8.76 1.94 -14.62
N CYS A 139 -9.95 2.41 -14.24
CA CYS A 139 -11.12 2.54 -15.11
C CYS A 139 -11.50 4.03 -15.25
N PRO A 140 -10.72 4.84 -15.98
CA PRO A 140 -11.01 6.25 -16.13
C PRO A 140 -12.36 6.48 -16.78
N PRO A 141 -13.07 7.59 -16.42
CA PRO A 141 -14.31 7.94 -17.09
C PRO A 141 -14.13 8.07 -18.61
N PRO A 142 -15.14 7.75 -19.43
CA PRO A 142 -15.03 7.73 -20.90
C PRO A 142 -14.54 9.03 -21.54
N ALA A 143 -14.71 10.16 -20.85
CA ALA A 143 -14.25 11.47 -21.31
C ALA A 143 -12.72 11.66 -21.22
N PHE A 144 -12.01 10.78 -20.51
CA PHE A 144 -10.59 10.88 -20.28
C PHE A 144 -9.86 9.65 -20.78
N LYS A 145 -8.62 9.89 -21.28
CA LYS A 145 -7.71 8.83 -21.71
C LYS A 145 -6.44 8.91 -20.91
N ALA A 146 -5.98 7.77 -20.39
CA ALA A 146 -4.66 7.68 -19.81
C ALA A 146 -3.57 7.78 -20.89
N GLU A 147 -2.52 8.54 -20.61
CA GLU A 147 -1.34 8.70 -21.46
C GLU A 147 -0.09 8.11 -20.78
N CYS A 148 -0.02 8.17 -19.45
CA CYS A 148 1.08 7.61 -18.66
C CYS A 148 0.61 7.17 -17.28
N VAL A 149 1.44 6.35 -16.65
CA VAL A 149 1.36 6.03 -15.22
C VAL A 149 2.45 6.82 -14.49
N ILE A 150 2.10 7.42 -13.35
CA ILE A 150 3.09 8.03 -12.46
C ILE A 150 3.09 7.25 -11.14
N ILE A 151 4.25 6.72 -10.79
CA ILE A 151 4.46 6.06 -9.51
C ILE A 151 5.00 7.06 -8.52
N ASN A 152 4.23 7.27 -7.46
CA ASN A 152 4.59 8.11 -6.34
C ASN A 152 5.47 7.32 -5.37
N ALA A 153 6.77 7.58 -5.42
CA ALA A 153 7.76 7.10 -4.45
C ALA A 153 8.36 8.27 -3.66
N VAL A 154 7.59 9.36 -3.56
CA VAL A 154 7.91 10.56 -2.78
C VAL A 154 7.33 10.37 -1.38
N GLU A 155 8.14 9.93 -0.47
CA GLU A 155 7.79 9.75 0.94
C GLU A 155 8.16 11.05 1.69
N CYS A 156 7.32 12.09 1.49
CA CYS A 156 7.62 13.43 1.98
C CYS A 156 7.25 13.66 3.45
N GLU A 157 6.50 12.77 4.06
CA GLU A 157 6.16 12.86 5.48
C GLU A 157 7.41 12.61 6.35
N PRO A 158 7.68 13.49 7.32
CA PRO A 158 8.85 13.36 8.18
C PRO A 158 8.87 12.02 8.93
N TYR A 159 10.06 11.41 9.00
CA TYR A 159 10.35 10.16 9.70
C TYR A 159 9.78 8.88 9.08
N LEU A 160 9.02 8.94 7.99
CA LEU A 160 8.58 7.74 7.28
C LEU A 160 9.70 7.22 6.37
N THR A 161 9.87 5.91 6.34
CA THR A 161 10.89 5.21 5.54
C THR A 161 10.37 3.89 4.95
N ALA A 162 9.06 3.64 5.02
CA ALA A 162 8.45 2.40 4.55
C ALA A 162 8.60 2.22 3.03
N ASP A 163 8.29 3.25 2.26
CA ASP A 163 8.40 3.21 0.79
C ASP A 163 9.85 3.18 0.33
N HIS A 164 10.74 3.91 1.01
CA HIS A 164 12.17 3.86 0.75
C HIS A 164 12.71 2.44 0.92
N GLN A 165 12.41 1.81 2.05
CA GLN A 165 12.85 0.46 2.33
C GLN A 165 12.26 -0.56 1.36
N LEU A 166 10.99 -0.41 1.01
CA LEU A 166 10.31 -1.27 0.05
C LEU A 166 11.01 -1.24 -1.33
N MET A 167 11.43 -0.06 -1.80
CA MET A 167 12.18 0.06 -3.06
C MET A 167 13.52 -0.67 -3.01
N LEU A 168 14.22 -0.62 -1.88
CA LEU A 168 15.51 -1.29 -1.72
C LEU A 168 15.36 -2.82 -1.66
N GLU A 169 14.30 -3.32 -1.06
CA GLU A 169 14.06 -4.76 -0.87
C GLU A 169 13.37 -5.42 -2.08
N HIS A 170 12.51 -4.68 -2.81
CA HIS A 170 11.58 -5.24 -3.81
C HIS A 170 11.59 -4.49 -5.15
N ALA A 171 12.74 -3.97 -5.57
CA ALA A 171 12.85 -3.17 -6.80
C ALA A 171 12.31 -3.88 -8.06
N GLU A 172 12.63 -5.15 -8.24
CA GLU A 172 12.20 -5.94 -9.42
C GLU A 172 10.68 -6.19 -9.41
N GLU A 173 10.12 -6.57 -8.28
CA GLU A 173 8.68 -6.80 -8.13
C GLU A 173 7.89 -5.51 -8.36
N ILE A 174 8.40 -4.38 -7.87
CA ILE A 174 7.81 -3.06 -8.12
C ILE A 174 7.79 -2.77 -9.62
N MET A 175 8.88 -3.01 -10.35
CA MET A 175 8.94 -2.76 -11.79
C MET A 175 7.95 -3.63 -12.57
N VAL A 176 7.79 -4.88 -12.19
CA VAL A 176 6.75 -5.74 -12.78
C VAL A 176 5.36 -5.18 -12.47
N GLY A 177 5.12 -4.75 -11.24
CA GLY A 177 3.85 -4.10 -10.85
C GLY A 177 3.55 -2.84 -11.67
N VAL A 178 4.57 -2.00 -11.92
CA VAL A 178 4.44 -0.82 -12.80
C VAL A 178 4.09 -1.23 -14.22
N SER A 179 4.74 -2.24 -14.78
CA SER A 179 4.44 -2.77 -16.11
C SER A 179 3.00 -3.29 -16.22
N ILE A 180 2.52 -3.95 -15.16
CA ILE A 180 1.14 -4.44 -15.08
C ILE A 180 0.15 -3.27 -15.04
N LEU A 181 0.43 -2.22 -14.27
CA LEU A 181 -0.38 -1.00 -14.23
C LEU A 181 -0.42 -0.31 -15.59
N MET A 182 0.71 -0.22 -16.30
CA MET A 182 0.77 0.31 -17.67
C MET A 182 -0.15 -0.49 -18.61
N LYS A 183 -0.10 -1.81 -18.53
CA LYS A 183 -0.95 -2.70 -19.33
C LYS A 183 -2.42 -2.53 -18.99
N ALA A 184 -2.75 -2.39 -17.71
CA ALA A 184 -4.12 -2.19 -17.23
C ALA A 184 -4.78 -0.93 -17.83
N VAL A 185 -4.04 0.17 -17.94
CA VAL A 185 -4.55 1.43 -18.51
C VAL A 185 -4.14 1.66 -19.97
N LYS A 186 -3.50 0.66 -20.60
CA LYS A 186 -3.13 0.64 -22.03
C LYS A 186 -2.22 1.81 -22.43
N VAL A 187 -1.17 2.05 -21.63
CA VAL A 187 -0.14 3.07 -21.89
C VAL A 187 1.23 2.45 -22.03
N ASN A 188 2.15 3.17 -22.69
CA ASN A 188 3.51 2.73 -22.97
C ASN A 188 4.57 3.50 -22.16
N LYS A 189 4.14 4.39 -21.27
CA LYS A 189 5.04 5.21 -20.45
C LYS A 189 4.64 5.16 -18.99
N ALA A 190 5.66 5.06 -18.13
CA ALA A 190 5.53 5.26 -16.71
C ALA A 190 6.72 6.04 -16.16
N PHE A 191 6.46 6.85 -15.15
CA PHE A 191 7.46 7.61 -14.43
C PHE A 191 7.42 7.24 -12.95
N ILE A 192 8.60 7.07 -12.34
CA ILE A 192 8.72 6.81 -10.91
C ILE A 192 9.38 8.04 -10.28
N GLY A 193 8.60 8.83 -9.55
CA GLY A 193 9.11 10.01 -8.84
C GLY A 193 9.71 9.62 -7.50
N ILE A 194 10.99 9.93 -7.29
CA ILE A 194 11.73 9.66 -6.04
C ILE A 194 12.42 10.94 -5.60
N GLU A 195 12.34 11.29 -4.31
CA GLU A 195 13.07 12.44 -3.79
C GLU A 195 14.59 12.23 -3.84
N ASN A 196 15.33 13.28 -4.20
CA ASN A 196 16.78 13.24 -4.39
C ASN A 196 17.60 13.09 -3.09
N ASN A 197 16.95 13.06 -1.93
CA ASN A 197 17.56 12.67 -0.66
C ASN A 197 17.65 11.14 -0.47
N LYS A 198 17.20 10.35 -1.45
CA LYS A 198 17.25 8.87 -1.47
C LYS A 198 18.11 8.38 -2.64
N PRO A 199 19.42 8.70 -2.68
CA PRO A 199 20.28 8.39 -3.83
C PRO A 199 20.46 6.88 -4.06
N ASP A 200 20.44 6.07 -3.02
CA ASP A 200 20.49 4.61 -3.07
C ASP A 200 19.26 4.02 -3.81
N ALA A 201 18.08 4.47 -3.45
CA ALA A 201 16.85 4.06 -4.13
C ALA A 201 16.82 4.54 -5.58
N ILE A 202 17.21 5.79 -5.86
CA ILE A 202 17.29 6.31 -7.23
C ILE A 202 18.24 5.46 -8.07
N GLN A 203 19.43 5.14 -7.56
CA GLN A 203 20.42 4.34 -8.28
C GLN A 203 19.90 2.93 -8.57
N LEU A 204 19.35 2.25 -7.57
CA LEU A 204 18.82 0.90 -7.71
C LEU A 204 17.63 0.86 -8.68
N MET A 205 16.64 1.73 -8.47
CA MET A 205 15.43 1.78 -9.28
C MET A 205 15.74 2.15 -10.74
N THR A 206 16.67 3.07 -10.99
CA THR A 206 17.14 3.41 -12.35
C THR A 206 17.82 2.22 -13.02
N LYS A 207 18.66 1.51 -12.30
CA LYS A 207 19.33 0.31 -12.81
C LYS A 207 18.32 -0.77 -13.19
N VAL A 208 17.35 -1.05 -12.34
CA VAL A 208 16.32 -2.07 -12.61
C VAL A 208 15.40 -1.62 -13.74
N ALA A 209 14.97 -0.36 -13.75
CA ALA A 209 14.11 0.21 -14.78
C ALA A 209 14.69 0.09 -16.19
N SER A 210 16.02 0.07 -16.33
CA SER A 210 16.68 -0.07 -17.63
C SER A 210 16.32 -1.37 -18.38
N SER A 211 15.84 -2.37 -17.68
CA SER A 211 15.38 -3.65 -18.24
C SER A 211 13.88 -3.68 -18.57
N TYR A 212 13.17 -2.57 -18.35
CA TYR A 212 11.73 -2.46 -18.57
C TYR A 212 11.40 -1.32 -19.52
N ALA A 213 10.77 -1.64 -20.65
CA ALA A 213 10.45 -0.65 -21.67
C ALA A 213 9.46 0.40 -21.16
N GLY A 214 9.78 1.68 -21.42
CA GLY A 214 8.89 2.79 -21.14
C GLY A 214 8.83 3.24 -19.68
N ILE A 215 9.65 2.70 -18.79
CA ILE A 215 9.71 3.11 -17.37
C ILE A 215 10.94 3.99 -17.14
N GLU A 216 10.72 5.17 -16.57
CA GLU A 216 11.75 6.15 -16.27
C GLU A 216 11.70 6.57 -14.79
N VAL A 217 12.85 6.65 -14.15
CA VAL A 217 12.98 7.19 -12.79
C VAL A 217 13.27 8.68 -12.87
N VAL A 218 12.47 9.47 -12.16
CA VAL A 218 12.55 10.93 -12.13
C VAL A 218 12.95 11.39 -10.72
N PRO A 219 14.21 11.84 -10.53
CA PRO A 219 14.64 12.45 -9.27
C PRO A 219 13.92 13.77 -9.04
N LEU A 220 13.33 13.94 -7.87
CA LEU A 220 12.56 15.13 -7.49
C LEU A 220 13.23 15.87 -6.33
N LYS A 221 13.01 17.19 -6.29
CA LYS A 221 13.50 18.00 -5.17
C LYS A 221 12.75 17.66 -3.89
N VAL A 222 13.46 17.63 -2.77
CA VAL A 222 12.85 17.53 -1.45
C VAL A 222 12.07 18.78 -1.14
N GLN A 223 10.76 18.68 -1.19
CA GLN A 223 9.85 19.80 -0.95
C GLN A 223 8.52 19.26 -0.44
N TYR A 224 8.02 19.80 0.68
CA TYR A 224 6.69 19.45 1.17
C TYR A 224 5.63 20.38 0.54
N PRO A 225 4.51 19.86 0.01
CA PRO A 225 4.10 18.46 -0.12
C PRO A 225 4.34 17.87 -1.54
N GLN A 226 5.60 17.60 -1.90
CA GLN A 226 5.97 17.07 -3.23
C GLN A 226 5.27 15.75 -3.58
N GLY A 227 4.92 14.94 -2.57
CA GLY A 227 4.15 13.71 -2.72
C GLY A 227 2.65 13.91 -2.93
N GLY A 228 2.16 15.15 -2.85
CA GLY A 228 0.79 15.45 -3.22
C GLY A 228 0.53 15.14 -4.70
N GLU A 229 -0.56 14.43 -5.01
CA GLU A 229 -0.82 13.92 -6.37
C GLU A 229 -0.74 15.00 -7.45
N LYS A 230 -1.29 16.18 -7.19
CA LYS A 230 -1.28 17.32 -8.14
C LYS A 230 0.12 17.91 -8.32
N GLN A 231 0.86 18.06 -7.24
CA GLN A 231 2.24 18.57 -7.27
C GLN A 231 3.17 17.59 -7.98
N LEU A 232 2.98 16.31 -7.75
CA LEU A 232 3.76 15.26 -8.40
C LEU A 232 3.53 15.25 -9.91
N ILE A 233 2.29 15.36 -10.38
CA ILE A 233 1.96 15.45 -11.81
C ILE A 233 2.67 16.64 -12.45
N ASP A 234 2.59 17.82 -11.84
CA ASP A 234 3.25 19.03 -12.36
C ASP A 234 4.77 18.85 -12.40
N ALA A 235 5.37 18.31 -11.34
CA ALA A 235 6.81 18.09 -11.27
C ALA A 235 7.34 17.06 -12.29
N VAL A 236 6.55 16.04 -12.64
CA VAL A 236 6.99 14.92 -13.50
C VAL A 236 6.69 15.19 -14.97
N ILE A 237 5.51 15.68 -15.30
CA ILE A 237 5.07 15.86 -16.71
C ILE A 237 4.73 17.30 -17.08
N SER A 238 4.96 18.27 -16.18
CA SER A 238 4.71 19.70 -16.40
C SER A 238 3.27 20.01 -16.82
N ARG A 239 2.30 19.29 -16.25
CA ARG A 239 0.87 19.51 -16.46
C ARG A 239 0.19 19.82 -15.14
N GLN A 240 -0.71 20.79 -15.14
CA GLN A 240 -1.42 21.22 -13.95
C GLN A 240 -2.84 20.67 -13.92
N VAL A 241 -3.22 20.08 -12.79
CA VAL A 241 -4.59 19.66 -12.53
C VAL A 241 -5.39 20.87 -12.08
N ALA A 242 -6.39 21.28 -12.86
CA ALA A 242 -7.27 22.39 -12.53
C ALA A 242 -7.98 22.20 -11.18
N ALA A 243 -8.40 23.29 -10.56
CA ALA A 243 -9.18 23.22 -9.33
C ALA A 243 -10.48 22.42 -9.55
N GLY A 244 -10.73 21.43 -8.68
CA GLY A 244 -11.90 20.54 -8.80
C GLY A 244 -11.79 19.46 -9.87
N ALA A 245 -10.77 19.47 -10.73
CA ALA A 245 -10.58 18.44 -11.73
C ALA A 245 -9.92 17.18 -11.14
N LEU A 246 -10.17 16.04 -11.79
CA LEU A 246 -9.52 14.78 -11.47
C LEU A 246 -8.10 14.72 -12.07
N PRO A 247 -7.14 14.07 -11.43
CA PRO A 247 -5.78 13.88 -11.96
C PRO A 247 -5.75 13.32 -13.38
N ILE A 248 -6.64 12.41 -13.73
CA ILE A 248 -6.75 11.82 -15.06
C ILE A 248 -7.02 12.85 -16.17
N SER A 249 -7.52 14.06 -15.84
CA SER A 249 -7.70 15.15 -16.82
C SER A 249 -6.38 15.58 -17.45
N THR A 250 -5.24 15.30 -16.82
CA THR A 250 -3.88 15.52 -17.35
C THR A 250 -3.34 14.34 -18.15
N GLY A 251 -4.09 13.24 -18.27
CA GLY A 251 -3.64 11.99 -18.87
C GLY A 251 -2.83 11.09 -17.92
N ALA A 252 -2.61 11.51 -16.68
CA ALA A 252 -1.84 10.75 -15.70
C ALA A 252 -2.72 9.89 -14.79
N VAL A 253 -2.30 8.63 -14.61
CA VAL A 253 -2.82 7.74 -13.57
C VAL A 253 -1.73 7.61 -12.50
N VAL A 254 -1.99 8.13 -11.31
CA VAL A 254 -1.02 8.15 -10.21
C VAL A 254 -1.29 7.00 -9.25
N GLN A 255 -0.25 6.23 -8.94
CA GLN A 255 -0.28 5.14 -7.95
C GLN A 255 0.94 5.26 -7.02
N ASN A 256 0.78 4.91 -5.75
CA ASN A 256 1.89 4.82 -4.81
C ASN A 256 2.79 3.63 -5.13
N VAL A 257 4.07 3.70 -4.79
CA VAL A 257 5.04 2.62 -5.03
C VAL A 257 4.70 1.33 -4.29
N GLY A 258 4.19 1.42 -3.06
CA GLY A 258 3.70 0.24 -2.31
C GLY A 258 2.47 -0.38 -2.96
N THR A 259 1.61 0.44 -3.57
CA THR A 259 0.48 -0.05 -4.37
C THR A 259 0.96 -0.80 -5.61
N ALA A 260 1.99 -0.33 -6.30
CA ALA A 260 2.58 -1.06 -7.44
C ALA A 260 3.12 -2.44 -7.01
N PHE A 261 3.77 -2.51 -5.86
CA PHE A 261 4.20 -3.78 -5.28
C PHE A 261 3.01 -4.70 -4.95
N ALA A 262 1.96 -4.17 -4.32
CA ALA A 262 0.74 -4.92 -4.02
C ALA A 262 0.03 -5.43 -5.29
N VAL A 263 0.05 -4.67 -6.37
CA VAL A 263 -0.45 -5.08 -7.69
C VAL A 263 0.35 -6.26 -8.25
N TYR A 264 1.68 -6.22 -8.16
CA TYR A 264 2.52 -7.38 -8.50
C TYR A 264 2.09 -8.63 -7.73
N GLN A 265 1.99 -8.51 -6.42
CA GLN A 265 1.60 -9.63 -5.55
C GLN A 265 0.21 -10.17 -5.89
N ALA A 266 -0.76 -9.29 -6.13
CA ALA A 266 -2.12 -9.68 -6.48
C ALA A 266 -2.20 -10.41 -7.83
N VAL A 267 -1.57 -9.85 -8.86
CA VAL A 267 -1.69 -10.34 -10.24
C VAL A 267 -0.82 -11.56 -10.48
N GLN A 268 0.42 -11.56 -10.00
CA GLN A 268 1.42 -12.59 -10.28
C GLN A 268 1.49 -13.69 -9.21
N LYS A 269 1.07 -13.39 -7.98
CA LYS A 269 1.18 -14.31 -6.83
C LYS A 269 -0.16 -14.69 -6.22
N ASN A 270 -1.27 -14.21 -6.75
CA ASN A 270 -2.61 -14.37 -6.16
C ASN A 270 -2.69 -13.95 -4.69
N LYS A 271 -1.84 -13.02 -4.27
CA LYS A 271 -1.77 -12.55 -2.89
C LYS A 271 -2.62 -11.29 -2.72
N PRO A 272 -3.75 -11.34 -2.01
CA PRO A 272 -4.55 -10.16 -1.71
C PRO A 272 -3.82 -9.22 -0.73
N LEU A 273 -4.33 -8.01 -0.59
CA LEU A 273 -3.78 -7.02 0.33
C LEU A 273 -4.24 -7.31 1.77
N PHE A 274 -3.39 -7.94 2.55
CA PHE A 274 -3.64 -8.23 3.98
C PHE A 274 -2.46 -7.87 4.89
N GLU A 275 -1.35 -7.41 4.33
CA GLU A 275 -0.19 -6.93 5.09
C GLU A 275 0.48 -5.78 4.34
N ARG A 276 1.20 -4.95 5.07
CA ARG A 276 1.97 -3.86 4.50
C ARG A 276 3.18 -3.50 5.37
N VAL A 277 4.14 -2.83 4.77
CA VAL A 277 5.24 -2.23 5.52
C VAL A 277 4.76 -0.92 6.16
N ILE A 278 5.00 -0.77 7.45
CA ILE A 278 4.68 0.44 8.22
C ILE A 278 5.89 0.90 9.03
N THR A 279 6.06 2.20 9.17
CA THR A 279 7.10 2.79 10.01
C THR A 279 6.54 3.09 11.39
N VAL A 280 7.20 2.58 12.43
CA VAL A 280 6.97 2.95 13.83
C VAL A 280 8.18 3.72 14.32
N THR A 281 8.00 5.01 14.61
CA THR A 281 9.09 5.93 14.89
C THR A 281 8.70 7.00 15.90
N GLY A 282 9.70 7.67 16.45
CA GLY A 282 9.55 8.78 17.40
C GLY A 282 10.90 9.12 18.02
N LYS A 283 11.08 10.39 18.43
CA LYS A 283 12.37 10.89 18.95
C LYS A 283 12.91 10.12 20.16
N SER A 284 12.00 9.53 20.94
CA SER A 284 12.36 8.85 22.19
C SER A 284 12.11 7.34 22.15
N LEU A 285 11.76 6.79 20.98
CA LEU A 285 11.61 5.35 20.82
C LEU A 285 12.99 4.68 20.86
N ALA A 286 13.10 3.58 21.62
CA ALA A 286 14.36 2.87 21.78
C ALA A 286 14.84 2.19 20.49
N LYS A 287 13.89 1.68 19.69
CA LYS A 287 14.16 0.92 18.46
C LYS A 287 13.16 1.27 17.35
N PRO A 288 13.25 2.47 16.74
CA PRO A 288 12.44 2.78 15.58
C PRO A 288 12.62 1.73 14.49
N SER A 289 11.52 1.27 13.87
CA SER A 289 11.56 0.14 12.92
C SER A 289 10.51 0.26 11.84
N ASN A 290 10.80 -0.34 10.68
CA ASN A 290 9.81 -0.68 9.68
C ASN A 290 9.35 -2.12 9.92
N PHE A 291 8.04 -2.32 9.99
CA PHE A 291 7.44 -3.63 10.16
C PHE A 291 6.64 -4.04 8.93
N LEU A 292 6.85 -5.26 8.46
CA LEU A 292 5.86 -5.95 7.65
C LEU A 292 4.80 -6.49 8.60
N ALA A 293 3.67 -5.80 8.68
CA ALA A 293 2.62 -6.09 9.65
C ALA A 293 1.32 -6.54 8.98
N ARG A 294 0.66 -7.52 9.60
CA ARG A 294 -0.67 -7.97 9.20
C ARG A 294 -1.70 -6.89 9.52
N ILE A 295 -2.60 -6.61 8.59
CA ILE A 295 -3.68 -5.65 8.81
C ILE A 295 -4.56 -6.13 9.97
N GLY A 296 -4.86 -5.24 10.91
CA GLY A 296 -5.61 -5.58 12.15
C GLY A 296 -4.73 -5.93 13.34
N THR A 297 -3.41 -5.88 13.20
CA THR A 297 -2.46 -5.99 14.33
C THR A 297 -2.63 -4.78 15.26
N PRO A 298 -2.76 -4.99 16.58
CA PRO A 298 -2.86 -3.88 17.52
C PRO A 298 -1.62 -2.97 17.49
N MET A 299 -1.81 -1.65 17.40
CA MET A 299 -0.70 -0.68 17.42
C MET A 299 0.18 -0.83 18.66
N LYS A 300 -0.42 -1.15 19.81
CA LYS A 300 0.29 -1.42 21.05
C LYS A 300 1.37 -2.49 20.89
N GLN A 301 1.07 -3.58 20.19
CA GLN A 301 2.02 -4.67 19.95
C GLN A 301 3.25 -4.18 19.18
N LEU A 302 3.07 -3.34 18.16
CA LEU A 302 4.16 -2.80 17.37
C LEU A 302 5.01 -1.77 18.15
N ILE A 303 4.35 -0.97 18.98
CA ILE A 303 5.03 -0.02 19.88
C ILE A 303 5.86 -0.79 20.90
N GLU A 304 5.34 -1.86 21.49
CA GLU A 304 6.06 -2.73 22.42
C GLU A 304 7.28 -3.37 21.77
N ALA A 305 7.17 -3.79 20.50
CA ALA A 305 8.32 -4.30 19.72
C ALA A 305 9.41 -3.25 19.49
N CYS A 306 9.08 -1.94 19.56
CA CYS A 306 10.02 -0.83 19.51
C CYS A 306 10.59 -0.43 20.89
N GLY A 307 10.32 -1.19 21.94
CA GLY A 307 10.77 -0.93 23.30
C GLY A 307 9.75 -0.23 24.20
N GLY A 308 8.52 -0.06 23.73
CA GLY A 308 7.42 0.58 24.46
C GLY A 308 7.41 2.11 24.33
N LEU A 309 6.36 2.73 24.89
CA LEU A 309 6.24 4.18 24.92
C LEU A 309 7.13 4.75 26.05
N PRO A 310 7.91 5.82 25.78
CA PRO A 310 8.56 6.59 26.83
C PRO A 310 7.56 7.12 27.87
N GLU A 311 8.00 7.26 29.13
CA GLU A 311 7.15 7.75 30.22
C GLU A 311 6.59 9.17 29.99
N ASP A 312 7.34 9.99 29.25
CA ASP A 312 6.99 11.36 28.90
C ASP A 312 6.21 11.49 27.58
N THR A 313 5.65 10.39 27.07
CA THR A 313 4.89 10.40 25.82
C THR A 313 3.64 11.26 25.93
N GLY A 314 3.65 12.41 25.27
CA GLY A 314 2.52 13.33 25.25
C GLY A 314 1.46 12.99 24.19
N LYS A 315 1.86 12.33 23.09
CA LYS A 315 0.96 12.07 21.96
C LYS A 315 1.46 10.92 21.09
N ILE A 316 0.51 10.10 20.61
CA ILE A 316 0.72 9.14 19.53
C ILE A 316 0.00 9.67 18.29
N ILE A 317 0.69 9.71 17.16
CA ILE A 317 0.13 10.15 15.89
C ILE A 317 0.07 8.92 14.98
N GLY A 318 -1.15 8.52 14.59
CA GLY A 318 -1.35 7.60 13.49
C GLY A 318 -1.45 8.41 12.20
N CYS A 319 -0.47 8.31 11.32
CA CYS A 319 -0.65 8.81 9.97
C CYS A 319 -1.64 7.90 9.26
N LEU A 320 -2.65 8.50 8.64
CA LEU A 320 -3.52 7.80 7.69
C LEU A 320 -2.68 7.54 6.43
N LEU A 321 -2.11 6.37 6.38
CA LEU A 321 -1.41 5.86 5.22
C LEU A 321 -2.17 4.69 4.65
#